data_8c30219c7cee9ab1de7db5d891d81119
#
_entry.id   8c30219c7cee9ab1de7db5d891d81119
#
_cell.length_a   1.000
_cell.length_b   1.000
_cell.length_c   1.000
_cell.angle_alpha   90.00
_cell.angle_beta   90.00
_cell.angle_gamma   90.00
#
_symmetry.space_group_name_H-M   'P 1'
#
loop_
_entity.id
_entity.type
_entity.pdbx_description
1 polymer ?
#
loop_
_entity_poly.entity_id
_entity_poly.type
_entity_poly.pdbx_seq_one_letter_code
_entity_poly.pdbx_strand_id
1 'polypeptide(L)'
;MRIKVNLPHQPYEVWVEKGALDQVGQWVAAQWQPQKIVLISDDKVSALYSQKVLNALSNVGFEVALFEFPAGEASKNLTTAEQAWDFCAHFGLTRSDGILALGGGVTGDLAAFVASTYMRGIHFLQIPTSLTAQVDSSIGGKTGINSRMAKNMIGTFAQPDGVLIDPNVLKTLGDRELREGMGEVIKCALIADKTLWELLTDLSAEDLLKKWQHIDEIIARSCEVKRKVVVDDELDNGVRLYLNFGHTIGHAIEATAGYGKVMHGEAVAIGMVQISQVAEEKGLMPEGITLQIQQMVQKFGLPTTYEPWDETALYAALTHDKKARGKRIKTIIVPEIGQAKVNEIALEEMKTYLKK
;
A
#
# COMPACT_ATOMS: atom_id res chain seq x y z
N MET A 1 -17.07 -1.28 9.63
CA MET A 1 -17.12 0.11 9.11
C MET A 1 -17.16 0.06 7.59
N ARG A 2 -17.90 0.97 6.93
CA ARG A 2 -18.04 0.99 5.46
C ARG A 2 -17.62 2.36 4.95
N ILE A 3 -16.65 2.39 4.04
CA ILE A 3 -16.05 3.61 3.48
C ILE A 3 -16.33 3.63 1.97
N LYS A 4 -17.10 4.63 1.52
CA LYS A 4 -17.45 4.78 0.10
C LYS A 4 -16.39 5.59 -0.64
N VAL A 5 -15.83 5.02 -1.68
CA VAL A 5 -14.89 5.68 -2.61
C VAL A 5 -15.70 6.12 -3.83
N ASN A 6 -16.16 7.35 -3.81
CA ASN A 6 -17.06 7.91 -4.83
C ASN A 6 -16.26 8.47 -6.01
N LEU A 7 -15.83 7.60 -6.91
CA LEU A 7 -15.18 8.00 -8.16
C LEU A 7 -16.22 8.14 -9.30
N PRO A 8 -16.01 9.06 -10.23
CA PRO A 8 -17.01 9.34 -11.28
C PRO A 8 -17.35 8.13 -12.17
N HIS A 9 -16.36 7.26 -12.44
CA HIS A 9 -16.53 6.16 -13.39
C HIS A 9 -16.68 4.81 -12.72
N GLN A 10 -16.14 4.61 -11.53
CA GLN A 10 -16.17 3.33 -10.81
C GLN A 10 -16.18 3.56 -9.29
N PRO A 11 -17.32 3.91 -8.69
CA PRO A 11 -17.44 3.97 -7.25
C PRO A 11 -17.40 2.57 -6.65
N TYR A 12 -16.76 2.44 -5.49
CA TYR A 12 -16.69 1.17 -4.75
C TYR A 12 -16.73 1.39 -3.24
N GLU A 13 -16.81 0.30 -2.49
CA GLU A 13 -16.82 0.34 -1.03
C GLU A 13 -15.63 -0.42 -0.44
N VAL A 14 -15.02 0.15 0.59
CA VAL A 14 -14.05 -0.54 1.46
C VAL A 14 -14.78 -0.94 2.74
N TRP A 15 -14.84 -2.23 3.00
CA TRP A 15 -15.43 -2.77 4.21
C TRP A 15 -14.36 -3.18 5.22
N VAL A 16 -14.31 -2.50 6.36
CA VAL A 16 -13.37 -2.77 7.46
C VAL A 16 -14.14 -3.33 8.64
N GLU A 17 -13.93 -4.60 8.97
CA GLU A 17 -14.59 -5.25 10.10
C GLU A 17 -13.86 -6.52 10.53
N LYS A 18 -13.64 -6.70 11.85
CA LYS A 18 -13.09 -7.94 12.40
C LYS A 18 -14.03 -9.11 12.13
N GLY A 19 -13.51 -10.17 11.51
CA GLY A 19 -14.30 -11.35 11.11
C GLY A 19 -15.01 -11.20 9.77
N ALA A 20 -14.76 -10.13 9.01
CA ALA A 20 -15.36 -9.94 7.69
C ALA A 20 -15.03 -11.07 6.71
N LEU A 21 -13.86 -11.71 6.84
CA LEU A 21 -13.48 -12.85 6.01
C LEU A 21 -14.42 -14.06 6.17
N ASP A 22 -15.11 -14.18 7.29
CA ASP A 22 -16.11 -15.22 7.49
C ASP A 22 -17.36 -15.04 6.62
N GLN A 23 -17.57 -13.80 6.14
CA GLN A 23 -18.71 -13.42 5.31
C GLN A 23 -18.34 -13.19 3.83
N VAL A 24 -17.13 -13.62 3.42
CA VAL A 24 -16.61 -13.34 2.08
C VAL A 24 -17.51 -13.83 0.97
N GLY A 25 -18.13 -15.00 1.10
CA GLY A 25 -19.07 -15.54 0.09
C GLY A 25 -20.27 -14.62 -0.14
N GLN A 26 -20.93 -14.21 0.95
CA GLN A 26 -22.09 -13.30 0.89
C GLN A 26 -21.66 -11.91 0.40
N TRP A 27 -20.50 -11.43 0.80
CA TRP A 27 -19.99 -10.15 0.35
C TRP A 27 -19.72 -10.12 -1.16
N VAL A 28 -19.13 -11.20 -1.72
CA VAL A 28 -18.90 -11.32 -3.17
C VAL A 28 -20.25 -11.47 -3.90
N ALA A 29 -21.18 -12.27 -3.38
CA ALA A 29 -22.51 -12.44 -3.97
C ALA A 29 -23.37 -11.15 -3.95
N ALA A 30 -23.05 -10.20 -3.07
CA ALA A 30 -23.67 -8.87 -3.10
C ALA A 30 -23.07 -7.95 -4.17
N GLN A 31 -21.86 -8.22 -4.67
CA GLN A 31 -21.20 -7.47 -5.73
C GLN A 31 -21.46 -8.09 -7.11
N TRP A 32 -21.38 -9.40 -7.21
CA TRP A 32 -21.40 -10.17 -8.44
C TRP A 32 -22.49 -11.22 -8.45
N GLN A 33 -23.09 -11.46 -9.62
CA GLN A 33 -23.93 -12.64 -9.84
C GLN A 33 -23.04 -13.90 -9.92
N PRO A 34 -23.56 -15.12 -9.66
CA PRO A 34 -22.81 -16.34 -9.80
C PRO A 34 -22.12 -16.47 -11.17
N GLN A 35 -20.81 -16.60 -11.15
CA GLN A 35 -19.92 -16.61 -12.32
C GLN A 35 -18.64 -17.37 -11.96
N LYS A 36 -17.67 -17.41 -12.88
CA LYS A 36 -16.33 -17.94 -12.60
C LYS A 36 -15.48 -16.91 -11.89
N ILE A 37 -14.72 -17.37 -10.89
CA ILE A 37 -13.76 -16.56 -10.17
C ILE A 37 -12.41 -17.26 -10.11
N VAL A 38 -11.34 -16.56 -10.51
CA VAL A 38 -9.98 -16.98 -10.17
C VAL A 38 -9.53 -16.26 -8.91
N LEU A 39 -9.28 -17.03 -7.85
CA LEU A 39 -8.62 -16.55 -6.65
C LEU A 39 -7.12 -16.51 -6.92
N ILE A 40 -6.50 -15.32 -6.83
CA ILE A 40 -5.05 -15.15 -6.95
C ILE A 40 -4.47 -14.91 -5.56
N SER A 41 -3.48 -15.74 -5.17
CA SER A 41 -2.82 -15.65 -3.87
C SER A 41 -1.37 -16.09 -3.96
N ASP A 42 -0.52 -15.58 -3.06
CA ASP A 42 0.79 -16.17 -2.86
C ASP A 42 0.71 -17.43 -1.97
N ASP A 43 1.73 -18.27 -2.05
CA ASP A 43 1.78 -19.58 -1.38
C ASP A 43 1.65 -19.50 0.16
N LYS A 44 2.15 -18.43 0.79
CA LYS A 44 2.06 -18.24 2.24
C LYS A 44 0.63 -17.90 2.68
N VAL A 45 0.01 -16.93 2.02
CA VAL A 45 -1.36 -16.50 2.31
C VAL A 45 -2.36 -17.58 1.90
N SER A 46 -2.11 -18.22 0.76
CA SER A 46 -2.91 -19.35 0.26
C SER A 46 -3.01 -20.48 1.27
N ALA A 47 -1.90 -20.91 1.84
CA ALA A 47 -1.87 -21.96 2.84
C ALA A 47 -2.72 -21.66 4.09
N LEU A 48 -2.93 -20.36 4.40
CA LEU A 48 -3.69 -19.93 5.57
C LEU A 48 -5.19 -19.73 5.30
N TYR A 49 -5.53 -19.19 4.11
CA TYR A 49 -6.86 -18.63 3.89
C TYR A 49 -7.56 -19.10 2.62
N SER A 50 -6.86 -19.61 1.59
CA SER A 50 -7.46 -19.90 0.28
C SER A 50 -8.60 -20.89 0.37
N GLN A 51 -8.44 -22.00 1.10
CA GLN A 51 -9.48 -23.04 1.21
C GLN A 51 -10.78 -22.50 1.83
N LYS A 52 -10.67 -21.63 2.84
CA LYS A 52 -11.80 -20.98 3.47
C LYS A 52 -12.57 -20.10 2.47
N VAL A 53 -11.83 -19.29 1.69
CA VAL A 53 -12.40 -18.38 0.69
C VAL A 53 -13.04 -19.18 -0.45
N LEU A 54 -12.36 -20.19 -1.00
CA LEU A 54 -12.89 -21.05 -2.05
C LEU A 54 -14.20 -21.74 -1.63
N ASN A 55 -14.23 -22.32 -0.43
CA ASN A 55 -15.44 -22.95 0.08
C ASN A 55 -16.58 -21.95 0.26
N ALA A 56 -16.31 -20.75 0.78
CA ALA A 56 -17.32 -19.72 0.96
C ALA A 56 -17.92 -19.25 -0.36
N LEU A 57 -17.10 -19.11 -1.40
CA LEU A 57 -17.56 -18.72 -2.76
C LEU A 57 -18.36 -19.85 -3.42
N SER A 58 -17.88 -21.10 -3.35
CA SER A 58 -18.61 -22.24 -3.91
C SER A 58 -19.97 -22.46 -3.24
N ASN A 59 -20.09 -22.21 -1.93
CA ASN A 59 -21.33 -22.35 -1.19
C ASN A 59 -22.42 -21.33 -1.62
N VAL A 60 -22.03 -20.23 -2.25
CA VAL A 60 -22.95 -19.23 -2.79
C VAL A 60 -23.08 -19.27 -4.31
N GLY A 61 -22.56 -20.35 -4.94
CA GLY A 61 -22.83 -20.67 -6.35
C GLY A 61 -21.77 -20.23 -7.35
N PHE A 62 -20.61 -19.71 -6.92
CA PHE A 62 -19.51 -19.40 -7.84
C PHE A 62 -18.73 -20.66 -8.22
N GLU A 63 -18.29 -20.73 -9.48
CA GLU A 63 -17.27 -21.69 -9.94
C GLU A 63 -15.90 -21.07 -9.70
N VAL A 64 -15.05 -21.70 -8.89
CA VAL A 64 -13.80 -21.08 -8.41
C VAL A 64 -12.57 -21.91 -8.70
N ALA A 65 -11.47 -21.25 -9.05
CA ALA A 65 -10.14 -21.86 -9.18
C ALA A 65 -9.10 -21.00 -8.48
N LEU A 66 -8.01 -21.63 -8.04
CA LEU A 66 -6.90 -20.97 -7.35
C LEU A 66 -5.68 -20.88 -8.27
N PHE A 67 -5.20 -19.68 -8.50
CA PHE A 67 -3.87 -19.41 -9.04
C PHE A 67 -2.93 -19.01 -7.89
N GLU A 68 -1.92 -19.83 -7.65
CA GLU A 68 -0.94 -19.64 -6.59
C GLU A 68 0.44 -19.36 -7.17
N PHE A 69 1.18 -18.44 -6.54
CA PHE A 69 2.54 -18.09 -6.94
C PHE A 69 3.44 -17.94 -5.70
N PRO A 70 4.79 -18.03 -5.83
CA PRO A 70 5.70 -17.88 -4.71
C PRO A 70 5.62 -16.50 -4.04
N ALA A 71 5.54 -16.45 -2.71
CA ALA A 71 5.47 -15.20 -1.96
C ALA A 71 6.73 -14.32 -2.17
N GLY A 72 6.51 -13.02 -2.18
CA GLY A 72 7.57 -12.00 -2.20
C GLY A 72 7.62 -11.16 -3.47
N GLU A 73 8.33 -10.03 -3.35
CA GLU A 73 8.41 -8.99 -4.39
C GLU A 73 9.01 -9.50 -5.72
N ALA A 74 9.84 -10.54 -5.67
CA ALA A 74 10.43 -11.16 -6.87
C ALA A 74 9.37 -11.77 -7.81
N SER A 75 8.23 -12.17 -7.29
CA SER A 75 7.12 -12.72 -8.07
C SER A 75 6.25 -11.66 -8.75
N LYS A 76 6.41 -10.40 -8.40
CA LYS A 76 5.66 -9.28 -8.98
C LYS A 76 6.25 -8.88 -10.33
N ASN A 77 6.14 -9.72 -11.34
CA ASN A 77 6.80 -9.57 -12.63
C ASN A 77 5.92 -10.04 -13.80
N LEU A 78 6.39 -9.79 -15.04
CA LEU A 78 5.66 -10.13 -16.26
C LEU A 78 5.44 -11.64 -16.41
N THR A 79 6.41 -12.47 -16.02
CA THR A 79 6.29 -13.94 -16.14
C THR A 79 5.16 -14.47 -15.28
N THR A 80 5.03 -14.01 -14.04
CA THR A 80 3.92 -14.39 -13.18
C THR A 80 2.58 -13.88 -13.70
N ALA A 81 2.55 -12.66 -14.25
CA ALA A 81 1.35 -12.13 -14.90
C ALA A 81 0.93 -12.95 -16.11
N GLU A 82 1.87 -13.36 -16.96
CA GLU A 82 1.64 -14.23 -18.12
C GLU A 82 1.06 -15.58 -17.68
N GLN A 83 1.66 -16.22 -16.67
CA GLN A 83 1.14 -17.47 -16.11
C GLN A 83 -0.29 -17.31 -15.55
N ALA A 84 -0.59 -16.18 -14.92
CA ALA A 84 -1.94 -15.90 -14.43
C ALA A 84 -2.94 -15.70 -15.58
N TRP A 85 -2.59 -15.00 -16.66
CA TRP A 85 -3.46 -14.87 -17.84
C TRP A 85 -3.72 -16.23 -18.51
N ASP A 86 -2.70 -17.06 -18.67
CA ASP A 86 -2.84 -18.41 -19.22
C ASP A 86 -3.74 -19.27 -18.34
N PHE A 87 -3.58 -19.20 -17.02
CA PHE A 87 -4.44 -19.88 -16.07
C PHE A 87 -5.91 -19.43 -16.19
N CYS A 88 -6.16 -18.13 -16.27
CA CYS A 88 -7.50 -17.57 -16.48
C CYS A 88 -8.12 -18.08 -17.78
N ALA A 89 -7.32 -18.12 -18.87
CA ALA A 89 -7.77 -18.63 -20.17
C ALA A 89 -8.09 -20.13 -20.14
N HIS A 90 -7.26 -20.95 -19.52
CA HIS A 90 -7.50 -22.39 -19.37
C HIS A 90 -8.72 -22.69 -18.51
N PHE A 91 -8.94 -21.93 -17.45
CA PHE A 91 -10.15 -22.04 -16.63
C PHE A 91 -11.40 -21.54 -17.37
N GLY A 92 -11.22 -20.81 -18.47
CA GLY A 92 -12.28 -20.31 -19.33
C GLY A 92 -12.98 -19.09 -18.76
N LEU A 93 -12.22 -18.14 -18.13
CA LEU A 93 -12.73 -16.84 -17.75
C LEU A 93 -13.17 -16.04 -18.97
N THR A 94 -14.31 -15.39 -18.87
CA THR A 94 -14.86 -14.46 -19.84
C THR A 94 -14.85 -13.02 -19.29
N ARG A 95 -15.37 -12.07 -20.05
CA ARG A 95 -15.49 -10.66 -19.62
C ARG A 95 -16.46 -10.44 -18.48
N SER A 96 -17.37 -11.38 -18.24
CA SER A 96 -18.37 -11.31 -17.18
C SER A 96 -17.89 -11.97 -15.88
N ASP A 97 -16.69 -12.56 -15.90
CA ASP A 97 -16.10 -13.25 -14.78
C ASP A 97 -15.13 -12.33 -14.02
N GLY A 98 -14.59 -12.78 -12.91
CA GLY A 98 -13.79 -11.91 -12.06
C GLY A 98 -12.56 -12.56 -11.44
N ILE A 99 -11.68 -11.71 -10.95
CA ILE A 99 -10.51 -12.09 -10.15
C ILE A 99 -10.72 -11.61 -8.72
N LEU A 100 -10.44 -12.49 -7.76
CA LEU A 100 -10.38 -12.14 -6.34
C LEU A 100 -8.92 -12.19 -5.86
N ALA A 101 -8.37 -11.04 -5.48
CA ALA A 101 -7.03 -10.96 -4.92
C ALA A 101 -7.06 -11.25 -3.42
N LEU A 102 -6.30 -12.23 -2.95
CA LEU A 102 -6.17 -12.57 -1.53
C LEU A 102 -4.69 -12.54 -1.14
N GLY A 103 -4.24 -11.46 -0.51
CA GLY A 103 -2.82 -11.34 -0.15
C GLY A 103 -2.37 -9.96 0.24
N GLY A 104 -1.07 -9.79 0.42
CA GLY A 104 -0.44 -8.49 0.65
C GLY A 104 -0.39 -7.61 -0.61
N GLY A 105 0.35 -6.50 -0.54
CA GLY A 105 0.45 -5.53 -1.64
C GLY A 105 0.96 -6.13 -2.95
N VAL A 106 1.90 -7.10 -2.90
CA VAL A 106 2.39 -7.81 -4.08
C VAL A 106 1.26 -8.52 -4.81
N THR A 107 0.47 -9.29 -4.07
CA THR A 107 -0.67 -10.03 -4.61
C THR A 107 -1.75 -9.08 -5.14
N GLY A 108 -2.10 -8.05 -4.37
CA GLY A 108 -3.10 -7.06 -4.77
C GLY A 108 -2.75 -6.35 -6.08
N ASP A 109 -1.53 -5.84 -6.19
CA ASP A 109 -1.06 -5.12 -7.38
C ASP A 109 -0.97 -6.03 -8.61
N LEU A 110 -0.43 -7.26 -8.45
CA LEU A 110 -0.31 -8.25 -9.52
C LEU A 110 -1.70 -8.70 -10.00
N ALA A 111 -2.59 -9.09 -9.11
CA ALA A 111 -3.92 -9.58 -9.45
C ALA A 111 -4.77 -8.49 -10.12
N ALA A 112 -4.69 -7.25 -9.62
CA ALA A 112 -5.36 -6.11 -10.23
C ALA A 112 -4.77 -5.77 -11.62
N PHE A 113 -3.46 -5.88 -11.80
CA PHE A 113 -2.84 -5.74 -13.12
C PHE A 113 -3.30 -6.83 -14.08
N VAL A 114 -3.33 -8.09 -13.65
CA VAL A 114 -3.86 -9.22 -14.43
C VAL A 114 -5.30 -8.95 -14.84
N ALA A 115 -6.16 -8.58 -13.89
CA ALA A 115 -7.58 -8.28 -14.16
C ALA A 115 -7.76 -7.12 -15.14
N SER A 116 -7.02 -6.03 -14.96
CA SER A 116 -7.15 -4.81 -15.78
C SER A 116 -6.66 -4.98 -17.23
N THR A 117 -5.86 -6.01 -17.48
CA THR A 117 -5.27 -6.27 -18.80
C THR A 117 -5.86 -7.50 -19.49
N TYR A 118 -6.33 -8.51 -18.74
CA TYR A 118 -6.99 -9.68 -19.30
C TYR A 118 -8.27 -9.26 -20.03
N MET A 119 -8.43 -9.68 -21.29
CA MET A 119 -9.56 -9.30 -22.16
C MET A 119 -9.85 -7.79 -22.24
N ARG A 120 -8.88 -6.92 -22.00
CA ARG A 120 -8.97 -5.44 -21.89
C ARG A 120 -9.68 -4.95 -20.61
N GLY A 121 -9.67 -5.76 -19.59
CA GLY A 121 -10.27 -5.49 -18.29
C GLY A 121 -11.45 -6.40 -17.98
N ILE A 122 -11.38 -7.02 -16.81
CA ILE A 122 -12.45 -7.79 -16.17
C ILE A 122 -12.64 -7.31 -14.74
N HIS A 123 -13.71 -7.74 -14.09
CA HIS A 123 -14.01 -7.42 -12.70
C HIS A 123 -12.93 -7.93 -11.73
N PHE A 124 -12.67 -7.20 -10.67
CA PHE A 124 -11.84 -7.70 -9.58
C PHE A 124 -12.23 -7.13 -8.20
N LEU A 125 -11.98 -7.92 -7.18
CA LEU A 125 -12.15 -7.60 -5.76
C LEU A 125 -10.85 -7.84 -5.02
N GLN A 126 -10.64 -7.14 -3.89
CA GLN A 126 -9.43 -7.28 -3.08
C GLN A 126 -9.72 -7.66 -1.64
N ILE A 127 -8.92 -8.61 -1.11
CA ILE A 127 -8.87 -9.00 0.30
C ILE A 127 -7.42 -8.83 0.78
N PRO A 128 -7.04 -7.63 1.23
CA PRO A 128 -5.68 -7.35 1.67
C PRO A 128 -5.38 -8.01 3.01
N THR A 129 -4.23 -8.71 3.10
CA THR A 129 -3.84 -9.50 4.27
C THR A 129 -2.61 -8.97 5.02
N SER A 130 -1.92 -7.97 4.52
CA SER A 130 -0.89 -7.21 5.25
C SER A 130 -1.39 -5.84 5.68
N LEU A 131 -0.81 -5.25 6.73
CA LEU A 131 -1.24 -3.94 7.21
C LEU A 131 -1.04 -2.87 6.14
N THR A 132 0.12 -2.85 5.47
CA THR A 132 0.39 -1.94 4.33
C THR A 132 -0.66 -2.08 3.24
N ALA A 133 -1.08 -3.30 2.91
CA ALA A 133 -2.12 -3.50 1.92
C ALA A 133 -3.50 -3.02 2.40
N GLN A 134 -3.83 -3.22 3.67
CA GLN A 134 -5.10 -2.79 4.26
C GLN A 134 -5.24 -1.26 4.29
N VAL A 135 -4.15 -0.54 4.63
CA VAL A 135 -4.21 0.92 4.81
C VAL A 135 -3.78 1.70 3.56
N ASP A 136 -3.16 1.04 2.59
CA ASP A 136 -2.58 1.72 1.42
C ASP A 136 -2.87 1.01 0.10
N SER A 137 -2.14 -0.05 -0.29
CA SER A 137 -2.09 -0.51 -1.68
C SER A 137 -3.42 -1.00 -2.25
N SER A 138 -4.37 -1.49 -1.45
CA SER A 138 -5.68 -1.95 -1.92
C SER A 138 -6.64 -0.82 -2.34
N ILE A 139 -6.28 0.45 -2.11
CA ILE A 139 -7.14 1.61 -2.36
C ILE A 139 -6.49 2.54 -3.40
N GLY A 140 -7.28 3.03 -4.36
CA GLY A 140 -6.85 4.07 -5.30
C GLY A 140 -6.33 3.57 -6.64
N GLY A 141 -6.56 2.29 -6.95
CA GLY A 141 -6.51 1.75 -8.30
C GLY A 141 -5.13 1.68 -8.97
N LYS A 142 -4.04 1.97 -8.26
CA LYS A 142 -2.69 1.71 -8.80
C LYS A 142 -2.47 0.22 -8.84
N THR A 143 -2.29 -0.34 -10.04
CA THR A 143 -1.94 -1.73 -10.27
C THR A 143 -0.56 -1.79 -10.87
N GLY A 144 0.14 -2.91 -10.78
CA GLY A 144 1.40 -2.97 -11.48
C GLY A 144 2.30 -4.13 -11.14
N ILE A 145 3.30 -4.26 -12.01
CA ILE A 145 4.38 -5.23 -11.91
C ILE A 145 5.74 -4.54 -12.04
N ASN A 146 6.76 -5.24 -11.61
CA ASN A 146 8.14 -4.78 -11.72
C ASN A 146 8.70 -5.08 -13.12
N SER A 147 9.45 -4.13 -13.64
CA SER A 147 10.31 -4.37 -14.80
C SER A 147 11.70 -4.81 -14.34
N ARG A 148 12.55 -5.20 -15.29
CA ARG A 148 13.97 -5.47 -14.99
C ARG A 148 14.73 -4.23 -14.51
N MET A 149 14.20 -3.04 -14.79
CA MET A 149 14.88 -1.75 -14.51
C MET A 149 14.40 -1.10 -13.23
N ALA A 150 13.11 -1.25 -12.89
CA ALA A 150 12.52 -0.56 -11.74
C ALA A 150 11.25 -1.24 -11.21
N LYS A 151 10.94 -1.00 -9.93
CA LYS A 151 9.69 -1.41 -9.29
C LYS A 151 8.50 -0.63 -9.85
N ASN A 152 7.34 -1.30 -9.95
CA ASN A 152 6.03 -0.71 -10.26
C ASN A 152 5.99 0.13 -11.56
N MET A 153 6.87 -0.16 -12.52
CA MET A 153 7.01 0.64 -13.74
C MET A 153 5.95 0.31 -14.81
N ILE A 154 5.40 -0.89 -14.76
CA ILE A 154 4.40 -1.37 -15.71
C ILE A 154 3.09 -1.57 -14.95
N GLY A 155 2.07 -0.82 -15.29
CA GLY A 155 0.79 -0.91 -14.58
C GLY A 155 -0.32 -0.10 -15.23
N THR A 156 -1.47 -0.16 -14.59
CA THR A 156 -2.68 0.55 -15.01
C THR A 156 -3.29 1.28 -13.81
N PHE A 157 -4.18 2.22 -14.09
CA PHE A 157 -5.15 2.69 -13.11
C PHE A 157 -6.45 1.91 -13.31
N ALA A 158 -6.78 1.02 -12.38
CA ALA A 158 -8.01 0.23 -12.39
C ALA A 158 -8.55 0.11 -10.95
N GLN A 159 -9.79 0.54 -10.76
CA GLN A 159 -10.43 0.47 -9.44
C GLN A 159 -11.04 -0.91 -9.22
N PRO A 160 -10.97 -1.48 -8.00
CA PRO A 160 -11.69 -2.69 -7.66
C PRO A 160 -13.20 -2.46 -7.58
N ASP A 161 -14.00 -3.49 -7.73
CA ASP A 161 -15.44 -3.43 -7.44
C ASP A 161 -15.72 -3.35 -5.93
N GLY A 162 -14.75 -3.73 -5.10
CA GLY A 162 -14.80 -3.61 -3.66
C GLY A 162 -13.52 -4.09 -2.96
N VAL A 163 -13.35 -3.68 -1.71
CA VAL A 163 -12.24 -4.12 -0.85
C VAL A 163 -12.81 -4.62 0.47
N LEU A 164 -12.45 -5.86 0.87
CA LEU A 164 -12.82 -6.44 2.15
C LEU A 164 -11.59 -6.52 3.04
N ILE A 165 -11.61 -5.78 4.14
CA ILE A 165 -10.54 -5.72 5.12
C ILE A 165 -10.97 -6.38 6.42
N ASP A 166 -10.36 -7.50 6.74
CA ASP A 166 -10.49 -8.16 8.05
C ASP A 166 -9.22 -7.95 8.87
N PRO A 167 -9.25 -7.11 9.92
CA PRO A 167 -8.09 -6.92 10.78
C PRO A 167 -7.59 -8.20 11.47
N ASN A 168 -8.43 -9.23 11.60
CA ASN A 168 -8.02 -10.49 12.24
C ASN A 168 -6.97 -11.26 11.45
N VAL A 169 -6.87 -11.07 10.12
CA VAL A 169 -5.85 -11.74 9.32
C VAL A 169 -4.43 -11.25 9.63
N LEU A 170 -4.29 -10.05 10.21
CA LEU A 170 -3.01 -9.52 10.63
C LEU A 170 -2.35 -10.34 11.76
N LYS A 171 -3.13 -11.15 12.48
CA LYS A 171 -2.62 -12.01 13.57
C LYS A 171 -1.67 -13.10 13.08
N THR A 172 -1.70 -13.43 11.80
CA THR A 172 -0.79 -14.39 11.16
C THR A 172 0.41 -13.74 10.48
N LEU A 173 0.47 -12.42 10.49
CA LEU A 173 1.58 -11.66 9.93
C LEU A 173 2.79 -11.73 10.86
N GLY A 174 4.00 -11.74 10.30
CA GLY A 174 5.21 -11.65 11.09
C GLY A 174 5.36 -10.26 11.75
N ASP A 175 6.08 -10.20 12.87
CA ASP A 175 6.27 -8.96 13.63
C ASP A 175 6.86 -7.83 12.78
N ARG A 176 7.80 -8.14 11.89
CA ARG A 176 8.45 -7.14 11.03
C ARG A 176 7.48 -6.60 9.97
N GLU A 177 6.71 -7.49 9.35
CA GLU A 177 5.69 -7.14 8.35
C GLU A 177 4.55 -6.33 8.97
N LEU A 178 4.20 -6.61 10.21
CA LEU A 178 3.20 -5.82 10.93
C LEU A 178 3.72 -4.41 11.25
N ARG A 179 4.97 -4.33 11.76
CA ARG A 179 5.59 -3.04 12.10
C ARG A 179 5.82 -2.17 10.88
N GLU A 180 6.26 -2.76 9.76
CA GLU A 180 6.48 -1.97 8.54
C GLU A 180 5.20 -1.29 8.06
N GLY A 181 4.05 -1.96 8.18
CA GLY A 181 2.76 -1.35 7.87
C GLY A 181 2.42 -0.12 8.73
N MET A 182 2.97 -0.02 9.94
CA MET A 182 2.82 1.18 10.78
C MET A 182 3.49 2.42 10.15
N GLY A 183 4.47 2.25 9.27
CA GLY A 183 5.06 3.36 8.52
C GLY A 183 4.00 4.14 7.72
N GLU A 184 3.12 3.42 7.04
CA GLU A 184 2.02 4.00 6.27
C GLU A 184 0.92 4.60 7.17
N VAL A 185 0.62 3.95 8.29
CA VAL A 185 -0.34 4.48 9.28
C VAL A 185 0.15 5.81 9.86
N ILE A 186 1.42 5.87 10.29
CA ILE A 186 2.05 7.09 10.82
C ILE A 186 2.06 8.18 9.75
N LYS A 187 2.38 7.84 8.51
CA LYS A 187 2.31 8.77 7.37
C LYS A 187 0.91 9.36 7.22
N CYS A 188 -0.14 8.53 7.22
CA CYS A 188 -1.52 9.02 7.13
C CYS A 188 -1.88 9.99 8.26
N ALA A 189 -1.48 9.69 9.48
CA ALA A 189 -1.68 10.57 10.63
C ALA A 189 -0.98 11.92 10.43
N LEU A 190 0.28 11.91 10.02
CA LEU A 190 1.10 13.10 9.80
C LEU A 190 0.56 14.00 8.69
N ILE A 191 0.12 13.42 7.58
CA ILE A 191 -0.27 14.22 6.42
C ILE A 191 -1.70 14.77 6.48
N ALA A 192 -2.65 14.11 7.21
CA ALA A 192 -4.05 14.47 7.09
C ALA A 192 -4.96 14.10 8.27
N ASP A 193 -4.52 13.40 9.32
CA ASP A 193 -5.41 12.99 10.42
C ASP A 193 -4.75 13.15 11.80
N LYS A 194 -4.90 14.34 12.39
CA LYS A 194 -4.41 14.65 13.73
C LYS A 194 -5.02 13.75 14.81
N THR A 195 -6.30 13.36 14.67
CA THR A 195 -6.94 12.46 15.64
C THR A 195 -6.32 11.06 15.59
N LEU A 196 -5.92 10.57 14.39
CA LEU A 196 -5.15 9.33 14.28
C LEU A 196 -3.80 9.46 14.97
N TRP A 197 -3.12 10.62 14.84
CA TRP A 197 -1.87 10.88 15.54
C TRP A 197 -2.04 10.85 17.06
N GLU A 198 -3.08 11.50 17.59
CA GLU A 198 -3.40 11.50 19.03
C GLU A 198 -3.68 10.08 19.51
N LEU A 199 -4.49 9.31 18.79
CA LEU A 199 -4.76 7.90 19.10
C LEU A 199 -3.47 7.07 19.16
N LEU A 200 -2.57 7.23 18.17
CA LEU A 200 -1.28 6.55 18.18
C LEU A 200 -0.37 7.01 19.32
N THR A 201 -0.50 8.25 19.76
CA THR A 201 0.27 8.81 20.88
C THR A 201 -0.17 8.19 22.21
N ASP A 202 -1.46 7.98 22.41
CA ASP A 202 -2.02 7.45 23.66
C ASP A 202 -1.84 5.93 23.80
N LEU A 203 -1.82 5.18 22.69
CA LEU A 203 -1.64 3.73 22.67
C LEU A 203 -0.17 3.34 22.86
N SER A 204 0.11 2.30 23.65
CA SER A 204 1.41 1.64 23.60
C SER A 204 1.53 0.74 22.37
N ALA A 205 2.77 0.47 21.94
CA ALA A 205 3.00 -0.49 20.87
C ALA A 205 2.49 -1.91 21.25
N GLU A 206 2.56 -2.29 22.51
CA GLU A 206 2.03 -3.56 23.00
C GLU A 206 0.50 -3.61 22.89
N ASP A 207 -0.21 -2.56 23.30
CA ASP A 207 -1.66 -2.52 23.23
C ASP A 207 -2.17 -2.61 21.79
N LEU A 208 -1.49 -1.94 20.86
CA LEU A 208 -1.85 -1.99 19.46
C LEU A 208 -1.41 -3.30 18.78
N LEU A 209 -0.11 -3.64 18.81
CA LEU A 209 0.46 -4.70 17.97
C LEU A 209 0.29 -6.11 18.57
N LYS A 210 0.06 -6.24 19.87
CA LYS A 210 -0.16 -7.54 20.52
C LYS A 210 -1.59 -7.73 21.01
N LYS A 211 -2.22 -6.69 21.54
CA LYS A 211 -3.59 -6.76 22.07
C LYS A 211 -4.64 -6.31 21.07
N TRP A 212 -4.23 -5.80 19.90
CA TRP A 212 -5.11 -5.38 18.79
C TRP A 212 -6.14 -4.32 19.20
N GLN A 213 -5.79 -3.47 20.18
CA GLN A 213 -6.66 -2.36 20.58
C GLN A 213 -6.75 -1.33 19.47
N HIS A 214 -7.95 -0.88 19.17
CA HIS A 214 -8.24 0.13 18.14
C HIS A 214 -7.74 -0.16 16.72
N ILE A 215 -7.30 -1.38 16.40
CA ILE A 215 -6.72 -1.69 15.08
C ILE A 215 -7.70 -1.43 13.93
N ASP A 216 -8.98 -1.74 14.12
CA ASP A 216 -10.05 -1.49 13.16
C ASP A 216 -10.30 0.01 12.93
N GLU A 217 -10.26 0.82 13.99
CA GLU A 217 -10.36 2.29 13.89
C GLU A 217 -9.14 2.87 13.17
N ILE A 218 -7.93 2.44 13.52
CA ILE A 218 -6.68 2.89 12.90
C ILE A 218 -6.66 2.59 11.40
N ILE A 219 -7.04 1.36 11.02
CA ILE A 219 -7.15 0.97 9.61
C ILE A 219 -8.18 1.83 8.90
N ALA A 220 -9.37 1.99 9.48
CA ALA A 220 -10.44 2.75 8.85
C ALA A 220 -10.08 4.23 8.68
N ARG A 221 -9.41 4.86 9.67
CA ARG A 221 -8.92 6.24 9.56
C ARG A 221 -7.86 6.38 8.46
N SER A 222 -6.93 5.45 8.38
CA SER A 222 -5.92 5.43 7.32
C SER A 222 -6.57 5.29 5.93
N CYS A 223 -7.53 4.37 5.78
CA CYS A 223 -8.32 4.22 4.57
C CYS A 223 -9.08 5.52 4.21
N GLU A 224 -9.64 6.21 5.21
CA GLU A 224 -10.39 7.45 4.99
C GLU A 224 -9.46 8.60 4.52
N VAL A 225 -8.24 8.70 5.06
CA VAL A 225 -7.22 9.63 4.55
C VAL A 225 -6.94 9.34 3.08
N LYS A 226 -6.68 8.08 2.76
CA LYS A 226 -6.38 7.68 1.38
C LYS A 226 -7.56 7.90 0.45
N ARG A 227 -8.78 7.53 0.88
CA ARG A 227 -10.01 7.77 0.13
C ARG A 227 -10.17 9.24 -0.26
N LYS A 228 -10.01 10.17 0.69
CA LYS A 228 -10.12 11.62 0.42
C LYS A 228 -9.16 12.04 -0.68
N VAL A 229 -7.90 11.68 -0.53
CA VAL A 229 -6.85 12.04 -1.49
C VAL A 229 -7.11 11.42 -2.88
N VAL A 230 -7.58 10.17 -2.94
CA VAL A 230 -7.87 9.47 -4.21
C VAL A 230 -9.10 10.05 -4.90
N VAL A 231 -10.15 10.40 -4.15
CA VAL A 231 -11.35 11.01 -4.74
C VAL A 231 -11.04 12.41 -5.31
N ASP A 232 -10.17 13.17 -4.64
CA ASP A 232 -9.77 14.50 -5.11
C ASP A 232 -8.77 14.44 -6.28
N ASP A 233 -8.00 13.34 -6.43
CA ASP A 233 -6.96 13.20 -7.44
C ASP A 233 -6.71 11.72 -7.78
N GLU A 234 -7.60 11.15 -8.59
CA GLU A 234 -7.54 9.73 -8.95
C GLU A 234 -6.24 9.35 -9.69
N LEU A 235 -5.78 10.20 -10.59
CA LEU A 235 -4.66 9.92 -11.52
C LEU A 235 -3.29 10.43 -11.06
N ASP A 236 -3.17 10.85 -9.79
CA ASP A 236 -1.90 11.25 -9.17
C ASP A 236 -1.21 12.45 -9.85
N ASN A 237 -1.98 13.49 -10.15
CA ASN A 237 -1.48 14.70 -10.79
C ASN A 237 -1.38 15.92 -9.83
N GLY A 238 -1.93 15.85 -8.63
CA GLY A 238 -2.07 16.97 -7.70
C GLY A 238 -1.91 16.59 -6.23
N VAL A 239 -3.02 16.61 -5.46
CA VAL A 239 -3.02 16.40 -3.99
C VAL A 239 -2.61 14.99 -3.57
N ARG A 240 -2.70 14.02 -4.45
CA ARG A 240 -2.25 12.63 -4.18
C ARG A 240 -0.75 12.57 -3.90
N LEU A 241 0.02 13.59 -4.29
CA LEU A 241 1.43 13.72 -3.93
C LEU A 241 1.67 13.74 -2.42
N TYR A 242 0.71 14.15 -1.59
CA TYR A 242 0.86 14.12 -0.12
C TYR A 242 1.16 12.71 0.41
N LEU A 243 0.63 11.68 -0.25
CA LEU A 243 0.92 10.28 0.08
C LEU A 243 2.40 9.90 -0.11
N ASN A 244 3.18 10.73 -0.81
CA ASN A 244 4.62 10.51 -1.02
C ASN A 244 5.49 11.10 0.09
N PHE A 245 4.94 11.51 1.24
CA PHE A 245 5.74 11.93 2.39
C PHE A 245 6.66 10.78 2.83
N GLY A 246 7.95 11.05 2.93
CA GLY A 246 8.98 10.03 3.19
C GLY A 246 9.41 9.19 1.97
N HIS A 247 8.55 9.03 0.96
CA HIS A 247 8.79 8.11 -0.17
C HIS A 247 9.93 8.51 -1.07
N THR A 248 10.21 9.81 -1.22
CA THR A 248 11.29 10.27 -2.10
C THR A 248 12.64 9.69 -1.68
N ILE A 249 12.96 9.72 -0.40
CA ILE A 249 14.16 9.11 0.16
C ILE A 249 13.97 7.61 0.37
N GLY A 250 12.79 7.19 0.83
CA GLY A 250 12.45 5.79 1.06
C GLY A 250 12.68 4.92 -0.18
N HIS A 251 12.18 5.31 -1.33
CA HIS A 251 12.40 4.57 -2.59
C HIS A 251 13.88 4.52 -3.00
N ALA A 252 14.66 5.58 -2.72
CA ALA A 252 16.10 5.54 -2.98
C ALA A 252 16.80 4.53 -2.05
N ILE A 253 16.40 4.45 -0.78
CA ILE A 253 16.90 3.42 0.16
C ILE A 253 16.52 2.02 -0.34
N GLU A 254 15.27 1.76 -0.71
CA GLU A 254 14.85 0.46 -1.24
C GLU A 254 15.67 0.06 -2.48
N ALA A 255 15.89 1.01 -3.39
CA ALA A 255 16.63 0.76 -4.63
C ALA A 255 18.11 0.45 -4.38
N THR A 256 18.74 1.10 -3.40
CA THR A 256 20.17 0.93 -3.10
C THR A 256 20.43 -0.23 -2.14
N ALA A 257 19.51 -0.53 -1.22
CA ALA A 257 19.65 -1.64 -0.28
C ALA A 257 19.56 -3.01 -0.96
N GLY A 258 18.81 -3.11 -2.04
CA GLY A 258 18.44 -4.37 -2.68
C GLY A 258 17.18 -5.01 -2.09
N TYR A 259 16.54 -5.84 -2.88
CA TYR A 259 15.22 -6.42 -2.54
C TYR A 259 15.20 -7.13 -1.18
N GLY A 260 14.22 -6.79 -0.34
CA GLY A 260 13.92 -7.45 0.92
C GLY A 260 14.83 -7.13 2.11
N LYS A 261 15.91 -6.35 1.92
CA LYS A 261 16.78 -5.95 3.03
C LYS A 261 16.12 -4.88 3.90
N VAL A 262 15.52 -3.88 3.29
CA VAL A 262 14.73 -2.84 3.94
C VAL A 262 13.30 -2.98 3.40
N MET A 263 12.32 -3.04 4.29
CA MET A 263 10.91 -3.11 3.90
C MET A 263 10.39 -1.72 3.57
N HIS A 264 9.31 -1.65 2.81
CA HIS A 264 8.76 -0.38 2.31
C HIS A 264 8.49 0.62 3.43
N GLY A 265 7.71 0.23 4.42
CA GLY A 265 7.37 1.13 5.54
C GLY A 265 8.55 1.49 6.42
N GLU A 266 9.58 0.63 6.52
CA GLU A 266 10.85 0.96 7.16
C GLU A 266 11.57 2.09 6.40
N ALA A 267 11.65 1.96 5.08
CA ALA A 267 12.29 2.97 4.22
C ALA A 267 11.52 4.30 4.24
N VAL A 268 10.19 4.24 4.20
CA VAL A 268 9.31 5.43 4.31
C VAL A 268 9.50 6.11 5.66
N ALA A 269 9.57 5.36 6.77
CA ALA A 269 9.79 5.90 8.11
C ALA A 269 11.13 6.68 8.20
N ILE A 270 12.21 6.09 7.69
CA ILE A 270 13.53 6.76 7.61
C ILE A 270 13.42 8.03 6.75
N GLY A 271 12.75 7.94 5.60
CA GLY A 271 12.56 9.06 4.70
C GLY A 271 11.73 10.20 5.31
N MET A 272 10.70 9.89 6.11
CA MET A 272 9.93 10.89 6.85
C MET A 272 10.80 11.65 7.85
N VAL A 273 11.62 10.93 8.62
CA VAL A 273 12.53 11.54 9.59
C VAL A 273 13.56 12.43 8.90
N GLN A 274 14.22 11.92 7.86
CA GLN A 274 15.28 12.64 7.14
C GLN A 274 14.76 13.92 6.45
N ILE A 275 13.61 13.84 5.79
CA ILE A 275 13.00 15.02 5.16
C ILE A 275 12.60 16.06 6.20
N SER A 276 12.03 15.63 7.32
CA SER A 276 11.59 16.54 8.37
C SER A 276 12.76 17.24 9.04
N GLN A 277 13.84 16.53 9.34
CA GLN A 277 15.05 17.12 9.92
C GLN A 277 15.57 18.27 9.07
N VAL A 278 15.79 18.04 7.79
CA VAL A 278 16.31 19.09 6.89
C VAL A 278 15.28 20.22 6.69
N ALA A 279 14.00 19.91 6.70
CA ALA A 279 12.94 20.93 6.61
C ALA A 279 12.91 21.83 7.86
N GLU A 280 13.14 21.30 9.06
CA GLU A 280 13.31 22.10 10.28
C GLU A 280 14.57 22.98 10.21
N GLU A 281 15.72 22.42 9.85
CA GLU A 281 17.00 23.14 9.70
C GLU A 281 16.88 24.32 8.72
N LYS A 282 16.04 24.17 7.70
CA LYS A 282 15.76 25.23 6.71
C LYS A 282 14.63 26.19 7.13
N GLY A 283 14.04 26.03 8.30
CA GLY A 283 12.91 26.82 8.78
C GLY A 283 11.61 26.61 7.97
N LEU A 284 11.49 25.49 7.24
CA LEU A 284 10.28 25.13 6.48
C LEU A 284 9.25 24.40 7.35
N MET A 285 9.69 23.86 8.48
CA MET A 285 8.89 23.22 9.52
C MET A 285 9.26 23.82 10.88
N PRO A 286 8.32 23.89 11.83
CA PRO A 286 8.62 24.30 13.21
C PRO A 286 9.58 23.32 13.91
N GLU A 287 10.42 23.82 14.79
CA GLU A 287 11.28 23.02 15.64
C GLU A 287 10.48 22.01 16.49
N GLY A 288 10.99 20.80 16.63
CA GLY A 288 10.44 19.74 17.47
C GLY A 288 9.45 18.80 16.80
N ILE A 289 9.00 19.06 15.58
CA ILE A 289 8.14 18.12 14.82
C ILE A 289 8.95 16.86 14.44
N THR A 290 10.19 17.03 14.00
CA THR A 290 11.07 15.89 13.69
C THR A 290 11.26 14.96 14.88
N LEU A 291 11.46 15.52 16.06
CA LEU A 291 11.60 14.74 17.27
C LEU A 291 10.33 13.93 17.58
N GLN A 292 9.16 14.53 17.41
CA GLN A 292 7.87 13.83 17.57
C GLN A 292 7.72 12.70 16.57
N ILE A 293 8.10 12.91 15.31
CA ILE A 293 8.09 11.88 14.26
C ILE A 293 9.05 10.73 14.62
N GLN A 294 10.28 11.05 15.05
CA GLN A 294 11.27 10.04 15.48
C GLN A 294 10.74 9.20 16.65
N GLN A 295 10.18 9.84 17.66
CA GLN A 295 9.61 9.14 18.81
C GLN A 295 8.45 8.22 18.43
N MET A 296 7.56 8.65 17.53
CA MET A 296 6.45 7.84 17.05
C MET A 296 6.94 6.63 16.23
N VAL A 297 7.88 6.85 15.33
CA VAL A 297 8.50 5.81 14.50
C VAL A 297 9.18 4.76 15.39
N GLN A 298 10.00 5.19 16.36
CA GLN A 298 10.69 4.32 17.31
C GLN A 298 9.72 3.57 18.24
N LYS A 299 8.64 4.23 18.67
CA LYS A 299 7.60 3.64 19.50
C LYS A 299 7.03 2.37 18.89
N PHE A 300 6.81 2.35 17.59
CA PHE A 300 6.30 1.17 16.85
C PHE A 300 7.41 0.26 16.31
N GLY A 301 8.66 0.49 16.72
CA GLY A 301 9.79 -0.37 16.39
C GLY A 301 10.28 -0.24 14.95
N LEU A 302 10.00 0.89 14.30
CA LEU A 302 10.53 1.23 13.00
C LEU A 302 11.89 1.92 13.11
N PRO A 303 12.77 1.75 12.12
CA PRO A 303 14.06 2.43 12.09
C PRO A 303 13.91 3.92 11.75
N THR A 304 14.80 4.73 12.34
CA THR A 304 14.90 6.16 12.02
C THR A 304 16.13 6.48 11.18
N THR A 305 17.01 5.50 10.97
CA THR A 305 18.25 5.62 10.22
C THR A 305 18.49 4.37 9.38
N TYR A 306 19.35 4.50 8.37
CA TYR A 306 19.77 3.42 7.49
C TYR A 306 21.29 3.38 7.37
N GLU A 307 21.86 2.19 7.32
CA GLU A 307 23.30 1.97 7.07
C GLU A 307 23.50 0.83 6.05
N PRO A 308 24.46 0.95 5.14
CA PRO A 308 25.33 2.12 4.93
C PRO A 308 24.59 3.27 4.23
N TRP A 309 24.82 4.50 4.72
CA TRP A 309 24.25 5.71 4.11
C TRP A 309 25.23 6.24 3.05
N ASP A 310 24.99 5.93 1.79
CA ASP A 310 25.76 6.40 0.65
C ASP A 310 25.00 7.51 -0.08
N GLU A 311 25.35 8.76 0.21
CA GLU A 311 24.71 9.95 -0.39
C GLU A 311 24.78 9.94 -1.91
N THR A 312 25.87 9.43 -2.50
CA THR A 312 26.05 9.38 -3.94
C THR A 312 25.13 8.36 -4.58
N ALA A 313 25.04 7.15 -4.01
CA ALA A 313 24.17 6.10 -4.48
C ALA A 313 22.69 6.47 -4.31
N LEU A 314 22.32 7.02 -3.16
CA LEU A 314 20.96 7.50 -2.89
C LEU A 314 20.55 8.61 -3.87
N TYR A 315 21.44 9.60 -4.13
CA TYR A 315 21.16 10.66 -5.08
C TYR A 315 21.03 10.11 -6.51
N ALA A 316 21.87 9.18 -6.92
CA ALA A 316 21.78 8.53 -8.22
C ALA A 316 20.45 7.79 -8.39
N ALA A 317 20.04 6.98 -7.39
CA ALA A 317 18.77 6.26 -7.40
C ALA A 317 17.58 7.23 -7.49
N LEU A 318 17.59 8.32 -6.73
CA LEU A 318 16.57 9.35 -6.69
C LEU A 318 16.42 10.10 -8.02
N THR A 319 17.52 10.30 -8.74
CA THR A 319 17.56 11.07 -9.99
C THR A 319 17.33 10.22 -11.23
N HIS A 320 17.52 8.89 -11.15
CA HIS A 320 17.40 8.00 -12.31
C HIS A 320 16.00 8.05 -12.92
N ASP A 321 14.97 8.08 -12.11
CA ASP A 321 13.56 8.15 -12.56
C ASP A 321 13.13 9.57 -12.99
N LYS A 322 13.86 10.61 -12.59
CA LYS A 322 13.47 12.03 -12.71
C LYS A 322 14.26 12.83 -13.75
N LYS A 323 15.30 12.28 -14.33
CA LYS A 323 16.03 12.90 -15.45
C LYS A 323 15.14 13.25 -16.65
N ALA A 324 14.00 12.55 -16.78
CA ALA A 324 13.01 12.79 -17.83
C ALA A 324 12.01 13.93 -17.52
N ARG A 325 11.91 14.42 -16.27
CA ARG A 325 10.85 15.35 -15.83
C ARG A 325 11.33 16.78 -15.49
N GLY A 326 12.61 17.11 -15.70
CA GLY A 326 13.12 18.47 -15.50
C GLY A 326 14.03 18.65 -14.28
N LYS A 327 14.43 19.90 -13.98
CA LYS A 327 15.42 20.25 -12.95
C LYS A 327 14.84 20.41 -11.53
N ARG A 328 13.56 20.16 -11.33
CA ARG A 328 12.86 20.34 -10.04
C ARG A 328 12.23 19.04 -9.56
N ILE A 329 12.09 18.92 -8.25
CA ILE A 329 11.48 17.80 -7.57
C ILE A 329 10.48 18.31 -6.52
N LYS A 330 9.36 17.63 -6.42
CA LYS A 330 8.37 17.87 -5.37
C LYS A 330 8.64 16.93 -4.19
N THR A 331 8.92 17.48 -3.04
CA THR A 331 8.98 16.78 -1.75
C THR A 331 7.77 17.15 -0.92
N ILE A 332 7.43 16.35 0.06
CA ILE A 332 6.35 16.64 0.99
C ILE A 332 6.96 16.97 2.35
N ILE A 333 6.44 18.01 2.98
CA ILE A 333 6.76 18.42 4.36
C ILE A 333 5.48 18.50 5.18
N VAL A 334 5.60 18.46 6.50
CA VAL A 334 4.48 18.51 7.45
C VAL A 334 4.71 19.66 8.42
N PRO A 335 4.32 20.90 8.06
CA PRO A 335 4.49 22.05 8.94
C PRO A 335 3.67 21.96 10.24
N GLU A 336 2.60 21.20 10.22
CA GLU A 336 1.76 20.89 11.38
C GLU A 336 1.28 19.43 11.25
N ILE A 337 1.26 18.70 12.36
CA ILE A 337 0.75 17.32 12.37
C ILE A 337 -0.70 17.30 11.90
N GLY A 338 -0.98 16.48 10.87
CA GLY A 338 -2.26 16.44 10.17
C GLY A 338 -2.37 17.39 8.98
N GLN A 339 -1.31 18.11 8.61
CA GLN A 339 -1.31 19.06 7.50
C GLN A 339 -0.04 18.95 6.64
N ALA A 340 -0.13 18.27 5.52
CA ALA A 340 0.97 18.17 4.56
C ALA A 340 1.00 19.36 3.60
N LYS A 341 2.20 19.65 3.09
CA LYS A 341 2.44 20.69 2.08
C LYS A 341 3.44 20.19 1.04
N VAL A 342 3.19 20.51 -0.23
CA VAL A 342 4.18 20.31 -1.30
C VAL A 342 5.27 21.34 -1.18
N ASN A 343 6.52 20.88 -1.16
CA ASN A 343 7.72 21.70 -1.21
C ASN A 343 8.48 21.38 -2.51
N GLU A 344 8.51 22.33 -3.43
CA GLU A 344 9.16 22.16 -4.72
C GLU A 344 10.56 22.77 -4.70
N ILE A 345 11.59 21.94 -4.85
CA ILE A 345 13.00 22.30 -4.77
C ILE A 345 13.73 21.99 -6.08
N ALA A 346 14.91 22.57 -6.26
CA ALA A 346 15.80 22.15 -7.34
C ALA A 346 16.28 20.71 -7.09
N LEU A 347 16.43 19.92 -8.16
CA LEU A 347 16.89 18.55 -8.03
C LEU A 347 18.26 18.43 -7.32
N GLU A 348 19.16 19.39 -7.58
CA GLU A 348 20.46 19.44 -6.91
C GLU A 348 20.36 19.72 -5.41
N GLU A 349 19.32 20.42 -4.98
CA GLU A 349 19.08 20.71 -3.57
C GLU A 349 18.78 19.43 -2.76
N MET A 350 18.32 18.35 -3.40
CA MET A 350 18.16 17.04 -2.76
C MET A 350 19.46 16.51 -2.14
N LYS A 351 20.64 16.95 -2.62
CA LYS A 351 21.91 16.60 -1.99
C LYS A 351 21.96 17.05 -0.53
N THR A 352 21.35 18.18 -0.19
CA THR A 352 21.30 18.64 1.21
C THR A 352 20.38 17.79 2.07
N TYR A 353 19.34 17.22 1.49
CA TYR A 353 18.41 16.30 2.18
C TYR A 353 19.01 14.91 2.37
N LEU A 354 20.09 14.58 1.67
CA LEU A 354 20.80 13.31 1.80
C LEU A 354 22.07 13.41 2.66
N LYS A 355 22.45 14.61 3.15
CA LYS A 355 23.54 14.77 4.10
C LYS A 355 23.13 14.21 5.46
N LYS A 356 24.08 13.48 6.10
CA LYS A 356 24.00 13.08 7.50
C LYS A 356 24.65 14.11 8.40
#